data_7c93fdb9c6d6e012e9559981a5553cdb
#
_entry.id   7c93fdb9c6d6e012e9559981a5553cdb
#
_cell.length_a   1.000
_cell.length_b   1.000
_cell.length_c   1.000
_cell.angle_alpha   90.00
_cell.angle_beta   90.00
_cell.angle_gamma   90.00
#
_symmetry.space_group_name_H-M   'P 1'
#
loop_
_entity.id
_entity.type
_entity.pdbx_description
1 polymer ?
#
loop_
_entity_poly.entity_id
_entity_poly.type
_entity_poly.pdbx_seq_one_letter_code
_entity_poly.pdbx_strand_id
1 'polypeptide(L)'
;ALPISSIPDEGDKEEPKPDEDENVTGTLAFEDIWPSGGDYDMNDVIVEYERKVYFDKKNIVTKIVDEFTPVHDGATYVNAFAYQIDAAQIGDKITLPEGAILEKETSSIIVMSNAKQNIGNKYVVTREFNGSFLKNQLLSYNPYIIVKYSQGEQNRTEVHLPKHKATAYANQSLIGSNDDAYYIDRKGAYPFAIDIPMLGFTPVTERNRIDSQYPGFATWAKSMGNDCKDWYKK
;
A
#
# COMPACT_ATOMS: atom_id res chain seq x y z
N ALA A 1 55.44 41.38 -16.83
CA ALA A 1 54.57 40.24 -16.66
C ALA A 1 54.04 40.25 -15.23
N LEU A 2 52.74 40.45 -15.06
CA LEU A 2 52.03 40.34 -13.77
C LEU A 2 51.56 38.90 -13.58
N PRO A 3 51.59 38.33 -12.35
CA PRO A 3 51.17 36.98 -12.11
C PRO A 3 49.65 36.87 -12.17
N ILE A 4 49.16 35.84 -12.85
CA ILE A 4 47.75 35.46 -12.92
C ILE A 4 47.33 34.98 -11.51
N SER A 5 46.38 35.72 -10.90
CA SER A 5 45.70 35.32 -9.68
C SER A 5 44.91 34.04 -9.95
N SER A 6 45.21 32.99 -9.24
CA SER A 6 44.45 31.74 -9.22
C SER A 6 43.03 32.00 -8.65
N ILE A 7 42.04 31.71 -9.46
CA ILE A 7 40.62 31.60 -9.02
C ILE A 7 40.59 30.45 -8.02
N PRO A 8 39.99 30.60 -6.82
CA PRO A 8 39.76 29.47 -5.95
C PRO A 8 38.76 28.52 -6.64
N ASP A 9 39.16 27.26 -6.73
CA ASP A 9 38.30 26.16 -7.07
C ASP A 9 37.12 26.16 -6.09
N GLU A 10 35.91 26.45 -6.59
CA GLU A 10 34.69 26.25 -5.83
C GLU A 10 34.54 24.75 -5.70
N GLY A 11 35.08 24.21 -4.59
CA GLY A 11 34.95 22.82 -4.25
C GLY A 11 33.45 22.39 -4.37
N ASP A 12 33.25 21.28 -5.08
CA ASP A 12 31.96 20.58 -5.15
C ASP A 12 31.35 20.56 -3.76
N LYS A 13 30.30 21.34 -3.58
CA LYS A 13 29.43 21.20 -2.42
C LYS A 13 28.69 19.88 -2.65
N GLU A 14 29.22 18.81 -2.07
CA GLU A 14 28.44 17.57 -1.91
C GLU A 14 27.08 17.97 -1.34
N GLU A 15 26.02 17.74 -2.11
CA GLU A 15 24.67 17.85 -1.56
C GLU A 15 24.64 16.95 -0.32
N PRO A 16 24.11 17.45 0.81
CA PRO A 16 24.08 16.65 2.02
C PRO A 16 23.30 15.39 1.73
N LYS A 17 23.96 14.23 1.78
CA LYS A 17 23.28 12.93 1.73
C LYS A 17 22.22 12.95 2.82
N PRO A 18 20.97 12.59 2.50
CA PRO A 18 19.94 12.46 3.52
C PRO A 18 20.45 11.46 4.57
N ASP A 19 20.43 11.87 5.84
CA ASP A 19 20.84 11.02 6.93
C ASP A 19 19.77 9.91 7.09
N GLU A 20 20.17 8.67 6.91
CA GLU A 20 19.47 7.42 7.17
C GLU A 20 18.08 7.26 6.53
N ASP A 21 17.90 6.15 5.82
CA ASP A 21 16.62 5.66 5.36
C ASP A 21 16.14 4.49 6.23
N GLU A 22 14.86 4.47 6.53
CA GLU A 22 14.18 3.27 7.01
C GLU A 22 13.43 2.66 5.83
N ASN A 23 13.74 1.40 5.55
CA ASN A 23 13.13 0.66 4.45
C ASN A 23 12.17 -0.39 5.00
N VAL A 24 10.93 -0.35 4.54
CA VAL A 24 9.89 -1.35 4.84
C VAL A 24 9.41 -1.94 3.53
N THR A 25 9.42 -3.26 3.43
CA THR A 25 8.92 -4.00 2.26
C THR A 25 7.84 -4.98 2.65
N GLY A 26 6.93 -5.27 1.74
CA GLY A 26 5.89 -6.27 1.95
C GLY A 26 5.09 -6.56 0.69
N THR A 27 4.11 -7.42 0.85
CA THR A 27 3.16 -7.81 -0.18
C THR A 27 1.74 -7.65 0.35
N LEU A 28 0.93 -6.91 -0.38
CA LEU A 28 -0.51 -6.75 -0.14
C LEU A 28 -1.26 -7.72 -1.05
N ALA A 29 -2.22 -8.47 -0.50
CA ALA A 29 -3.06 -9.36 -1.28
C ALA A 29 -4.52 -9.15 -0.91
N PHE A 30 -5.42 -9.17 -1.91
CA PHE A 30 -6.80 -8.77 -1.81
C PHE A 30 -7.74 -9.76 -2.47
N GLU A 31 -8.97 -9.88 -1.91
CA GLU A 31 -10.15 -10.53 -2.47
C GLU A 31 -11.12 -9.48 -2.99
N ASP A 32 -11.59 -9.58 -4.23
CA ASP A 32 -12.43 -8.55 -4.86
C ASP A 32 -13.94 -8.79 -4.81
N ILE A 33 -14.37 -9.90 -4.20
CA ILE A 33 -15.81 -10.22 -4.07
C ILE A 33 -16.46 -9.73 -2.77
N TRP A 34 -15.65 -9.08 -1.88
CA TRP A 34 -16.20 -8.42 -0.69
C TRP A 34 -17.43 -7.56 -1.05
N PRO A 35 -18.50 -7.52 -0.24
CA PRO A 35 -18.65 -8.03 1.14
C PRO A 35 -19.15 -9.48 1.24
N SER A 36 -19.24 -10.21 0.15
CA SER A 36 -19.59 -11.64 0.16
C SER A 36 -18.37 -12.50 0.43
N GLY A 37 -18.57 -13.62 1.14
CA GLY A 37 -17.52 -14.61 1.34
C GLY A 37 -17.14 -15.28 0.02
N GLY A 38 -15.84 -15.56 -0.15
CA GLY A 38 -15.23 -16.15 -1.33
C GLY A 38 -14.50 -17.45 -1.06
N ASP A 39 -13.61 -17.77 -1.97
CA ASP A 39 -12.70 -18.91 -1.87
C ASP A 39 -11.47 -18.60 -1.01
N TYR A 40 -11.19 -17.33 -0.74
CA TYR A 40 -10.08 -16.87 0.11
C TYR A 40 -8.73 -17.42 -0.35
N ASP A 41 -8.47 -17.36 -1.63
CA ASP A 41 -7.18 -17.74 -2.21
C ASP A 41 -6.18 -16.58 -2.24
N MET A 42 -6.62 -15.36 -1.92
CA MET A 42 -5.80 -14.14 -1.82
C MET A 42 -5.00 -13.87 -3.08
N ASN A 43 -5.60 -14.06 -4.23
CA ASN A 43 -4.91 -13.93 -5.52
C ASN A 43 -5.56 -12.95 -6.50
N ASP A 44 -6.69 -12.31 -6.14
CA ASP A 44 -7.38 -11.40 -7.06
C ASP A 44 -6.51 -10.19 -7.42
N VAL A 45 -5.89 -9.53 -6.43
CA VAL A 45 -4.90 -8.47 -6.66
C VAL A 45 -3.76 -8.61 -5.67
N ILE A 46 -2.53 -8.76 -6.18
CA ILE A 46 -1.33 -8.79 -5.34
C ILE A 46 -0.38 -7.68 -5.77
N VAL A 47 0.01 -6.85 -4.80
CA VAL A 47 0.91 -5.72 -4.98
C VAL A 47 2.07 -5.81 -4.01
N GLU A 48 3.29 -5.88 -4.51
CA GLU A 48 4.48 -5.68 -3.70
C GLU A 48 4.73 -4.20 -3.46
N TYR A 49 5.24 -3.87 -2.28
CA TYR A 49 5.60 -2.51 -1.95
C TYR A 49 6.97 -2.40 -1.28
N GLU A 50 7.61 -1.27 -1.53
CA GLU A 50 8.79 -0.80 -0.81
C GLU A 50 8.55 0.65 -0.39
N ARG A 51 8.78 0.96 0.89
CA ARG A 51 8.70 2.30 1.44
C ARG A 51 10.01 2.71 2.04
N LYS A 52 10.55 3.85 1.58
CA LYS A 52 11.74 4.49 2.14
C LYS A 52 11.36 5.80 2.80
N VAL A 53 11.70 5.93 4.07
CA VAL A 53 11.47 7.16 4.86
C VAL A 53 12.81 7.81 5.14
N TYR A 54 13.00 9.02 4.61
CA TYR A 54 14.20 9.83 4.82
C TYR A 54 13.94 10.87 5.90
N PHE A 55 14.88 11.05 6.78
CA PHE A 55 14.78 12.02 7.89
C PHE A 55 16.15 12.67 8.16
N ASP A 56 16.12 13.85 8.79
CA ASP A 56 17.32 14.59 9.16
C ASP A 56 17.88 14.12 10.50
N LYS A 57 19.01 14.74 10.92
CA LYS A 57 19.69 14.44 12.20
C LYS A 57 18.82 14.68 13.46
N LYS A 58 17.68 15.36 13.32
CA LYS A 58 16.71 15.58 14.39
C LYS A 58 15.54 14.61 14.30
N ASN A 59 15.61 13.59 13.44
CA ASN A 59 14.52 12.65 13.13
C ASN A 59 13.28 13.33 12.52
N ILE A 60 13.44 14.47 11.87
CA ILE A 60 12.36 15.14 11.14
C ILE A 60 12.27 14.50 9.75
N VAL A 61 11.10 14.03 9.38
CA VAL A 61 10.86 13.41 8.06
C VAL A 61 10.99 14.49 6.98
N THR A 62 11.83 14.21 5.99
CA THR A 62 12.09 15.12 4.87
C THR A 62 11.53 14.60 3.55
N LYS A 63 11.50 13.29 3.36
CA LYS A 63 11.00 12.65 2.15
C LYS A 63 10.50 11.24 2.44
N ILE A 64 9.45 10.82 1.73
CA ILE A 64 9.00 9.43 1.68
C ILE A 64 8.92 9.02 0.21
N VAL A 65 9.46 7.86 -0.10
CA VAL A 65 9.37 7.24 -1.42
C VAL A 65 8.63 5.91 -1.27
N ASP A 66 7.48 5.80 -1.89
CA ASP A 66 6.68 4.58 -1.94
C ASP A 66 6.77 3.99 -3.36
N GLU A 67 7.25 2.77 -3.48
CA GLU A 67 7.25 2.00 -4.72
C GLU A 67 6.20 0.88 -4.61
N PHE A 68 5.37 0.72 -5.64
CA PHE A 68 4.37 -0.34 -5.75
C PHE A 68 4.53 -1.06 -7.07
N THR A 69 4.47 -2.39 -7.03
CA THR A 69 4.54 -3.25 -8.21
C THR A 69 3.42 -4.28 -8.14
N PRO A 70 2.40 -4.23 -9.01
CA PRO A 70 1.44 -5.32 -9.11
C PRO A 70 2.16 -6.55 -9.67
N VAL A 71 2.05 -7.68 -8.97
CA VAL A 71 2.77 -8.90 -9.32
C VAL A 71 1.85 -10.04 -9.74
N HIS A 72 0.57 -9.95 -9.39
CA HIS A 72 -0.45 -10.92 -9.78
C HIS A 72 -1.83 -10.28 -9.79
N ASP A 73 -2.70 -10.73 -10.69
CA ASP A 73 -4.12 -10.40 -10.74
C ASP A 73 -4.90 -11.57 -11.35
N GLY A 74 -5.54 -12.37 -10.48
CA GLY A 74 -6.44 -13.47 -10.82
C GLY A 74 -7.89 -13.02 -11.05
N ALA A 75 -8.22 -11.78 -10.70
CA ALA A 75 -9.56 -11.23 -10.71
C ALA A 75 -10.26 -11.26 -12.08
N THR A 76 -11.57 -11.38 -12.07
CA THR A 76 -12.40 -11.16 -13.26
C THR A 76 -12.64 -9.66 -13.51
N TYR A 77 -12.67 -8.86 -12.45
CA TYR A 77 -12.97 -7.43 -12.52
C TYR A 77 -11.73 -6.59 -12.82
N VAL A 78 -11.96 -5.37 -13.28
CA VAL A 78 -10.92 -4.34 -13.39
C VAL A 78 -10.81 -3.65 -12.03
N ASN A 79 -9.72 -3.93 -11.32
CA ASN A 79 -9.49 -3.40 -9.99
C ASN A 79 -8.38 -2.36 -10.02
N ALA A 80 -8.61 -1.22 -9.35
CA ALA A 80 -7.58 -0.22 -9.10
C ALA A 80 -6.91 -0.51 -7.75
N PHE A 81 -5.63 -0.16 -7.64
CA PHE A 81 -4.93 -0.13 -6.36
C PHE A 81 -4.72 1.30 -5.89
N ALA A 82 -5.02 1.56 -4.63
CA ALA A 82 -4.91 2.85 -3.98
C ALA A 82 -4.42 2.72 -2.54
N TYR A 83 -3.97 3.84 -1.97
CA TYR A 83 -3.74 3.93 -0.54
C TYR A 83 -4.11 5.32 -0.02
N GLN A 84 -4.71 5.35 1.16
CA GLN A 84 -5.06 6.57 1.87
C GLN A 84 -3.94 6.96 2.82
N ILE A 85 -3.69 8.25 2.92
CA ILE A 85 -2.68 8.87 3.77
C ILE A 85 -3.40 9.83 4.71
N ASP A 86 -2.90 10.01 5.93
CA ASP A 86 -3.40 11.09 6.79
C ASP A 86 -3.18 12.44 6.10
N ALA A 87 -4.20 13.28 6.08
CA ALA A 87 -4.17 14.58 5.38
C ALA A 87 -3.02 15.48 5.89
N ALA A 88 -2.65 15.38 7.18
CA ALA A 88 -1.52 16.13 7.74
C ALA A 88 -0.15 15.59 7.28
N GLN A 89 -0.10 14.40 6.68
CA GLN A 89 1.14 13.74 6.24
C GLN A 89 1.16 13.48 4.73
N ILE A 90 0.32 14.18 3.97
CA ILE A 90 0.24 14.00 2.52
C ILE A 90 1.50 14.51 1.80
N GLY A 91 2.18 15.50 2.38
CA GLY A 91 3.40 16.12 1.85
C GLY A 91 3.18 17.53 1.32
N ASP A 92 4.22 18.36 1.40
CA ASP A 92 4.21 19.72 0.85
C ASP A 92 4.36 19.68 -0.67
N LYS A 93 5.07 18.68 -1.18
CA LYS A 93 5.21 18.41 -2.61
C LYS A 93 5.03 16.90 -2.86
N ILE A 94 4.23 16.57 -3.85
CA ILE A 94 3.96 15.19 -4.28
C ILE A 94 4.35 15.03 -5.74
N THR A 95 5.14 14.00 -6.03
CA THR A 95 5.43 13.57 -7.39
C THR A 95 4.77 12.22 -7.61
N LEU A 96 3.86 12.16 -8.58
CA LEU A 96 3.11 10.96 -8.94
C LEU A 96 3.68 10.32 -10.21
N PRO A 97 3.65 8.99 -10.33
CA PRO A 97 3.91 8.31 -11.59
C PRO A 97 2.80 8.59 -12.61
N GLU A 98 3.09 8.36 -13.88
CA GLU A 98 2.11 8.52 -14.95
C GLU A 98 0.85 7.67 -14.70
N GLY A 99 -0.32 8.28 -14.89
CA GLY A 99 -1.62 7.64 -14.67
C GLY A 99 -2.10 7.57 -13.23
N ALA A 100 -1.26 7.89 -12.23
CA ALA A 100 -1.70 7.96 -10.85
C ALA A 100 -2.48 9.25 -10.56
N ILE A 101 -3.42 9.19 -9.60
CA ILE A 101 -4.34 10.29 -9.29
C ILE A 101 -4.28 10.56 -7.79
N LEU A 102 -4.07 11.84 -7.41
CA LEU A 102 -4.30 12.31 -6.05
C LEU A 102 -5.77 12.68 -5.87
N GLU A 103 -6.51 11.90 -5.11
CA GLU A 103 -7.89 12.14 -4.75
C GLU A 103 -7.92 12.89 -3.41
N LYS A 104 -7.99 14.23 -3.50
CA LYS A 104 -7.79 15.13 -2.34
C LYS A 104 -8.87 14.94 -1.26
N GLU A 105 -10.10 14.71 -1.68
CA GLU A 105 -11.27 14.60 -0.80
C GLU A 105 -11.17 13.40 0.15
N THR A 106 -10.50 12.34 -0.28
CA THR A 106 -10.27 11.14 0.51
C THR A 106 -8.85 11.06 1.07
N SER A 107 -7.96 12.01 0.70
CA SER A 107 -6.52 11.95 0.97
C SER A 107 -5.88 10.65 0.46
N SER A 108 -6.34 10.16 -0.69
CA SER A 108 -5.88 8.92 -1.28
C SER A 108 -5.07 9.16 -2.54
N ILE A 109 -4.13 8.26 -2.81
CA ILE A 109 -3.45 8.17 -4.10
C ILE A 109 -3.92 6.88 -4.77
N ILE A 110 -4.63 7.02 -5.90
CA ILE A 110 -4.92 5.90 -6.79
C ILE A 110 -3.65 5.70 -7.62
N VAL A 111 -2.90 4.65 -7.31
CA VAL A 111 -1.58 4.39 -7.89
C VAL A 111 -1.71 3.87 -9.31
N MET A 112 -2.66 2.97 -9.53
CA MET A 112 -2.96 2.38 -10.82
C MET A 112 -4.46 2.09 -10.96
N SER A 113 -5.02 2.39 -12.11
CA SER A 113 -6.44 2.21 -12.40
C SER A 113 -6.83 0.79 -12.81
N ASN A 114 -5.86 -0.05 -13.14
CA ASN A 114 -6.05 -1.44 -13.57
C ASN A 114 -4.82 -2.26 -13.21
N ALA A 115 -4.88 -2.99 -12.11
CA ALA A 115 -3.78 -3.82 -11.64
C ALA A 115 -3.35 -4.87 -12.68
N LYS A 116 -4.33 -5.52 -13.31
CA LYS A 116 -4.11 -6.61 -14.29
C LYS A 116 -3.29 -6.17 -15.50
N GLN A 117 -3.57 -4.98 -16.04
CA GLN A 117 -2.84 -4.47 -17.20
C GLN A 117 -1.45 -3.94 -16.87
N ASN A 118 -1.14 -3.83 -15.59
CA ASN A 118 0.08 -3.19 -15.12
C ASN A 118 1.03 -4.15 -14.38
N ILE A 119 0.82 -5.46 -14.48
CA ILE A 119 1.67 -6.48 -13.85
C ILE A 119 3.14 -6.26 -14.22
N GLY A 120 3.99 -6.16 -13.19
CA GLY A 120 5.44 -5.95 -13.31
C GLY A 120 5.87 -4.50 -13.51
N ASN A 121 4.94 -3.55 -13.72
CA ASN A 121 5.27 -2.14 -13.83
C ASN A 121 5.48 -1.53 -12.42
N LYS A 122 6.53 -0.71 -12.29
CA LYS A 122 6.85 -0.01 -11.05
C LYS A 122 6.21 1.37 -11.01
N TYR A 123 5.54 1.68 -9.92
CA TYR A 123 4.89 2.95 -9.63
C TYR A 123 5.55 3.59 -8.44
N VAL A 124 6.24 4.72 -8.66
CA VAL A 124 6.96 5.44 -7.61
C VAL A 124 6.23 6.73 -7.25
N VAL A 125 5.79 6.83 -6.01
CA VAL A 125 5.23 8.05 -5.43
C VAL A 125 6.26 8.66 -4.51
N THR A 126 6.61 9.92 -4.73
CA THR A 126 7.52 10.67 -3.87
C THR A 126 6.77 11.81 -3.18
N ARG A 127 6.94 11.90 -1.87
CA ARG A 127 6.37 12.96 -1.03
C ARG A 127 7.50 13.65 -0.28
N GLU A 128 7.57 14.97 -0.40
CA GLU A 128 8.59 15.81 0.22
C GLU A 128 7.94 16.67 1.30
N PHE A 129 8.66 16.91 2.40
CA PHE A 129 8.15 17.59 3.60
C PHE A 129 9.11 18.69 4.03
N ASN A 130 8.57 19.83 4.44
CA ASN A 130 9.31 20.99 4.94
C ASN A 130 9.37 21.01 6.48
N GLY A 131 9.64 19.86 7.11
CA GLY A 131 9.85 19.77 8.54
C GLY A 131 8.57 19.66 9.37
N SER A 132 7.54 18.99 8.87
CA SER A 132 6.21 18.96 9.48
C SER A 132 6.09 18.03 10.68
N PHE A 133 6.83 16.92 10.76
CA PHE A 133 6.68 15.91 11.83
C PHE A 133 7.93 15.05 12.03
N LEU A 134 8.01 14.43 13.20
CA LEU A 134 9.07 13.49 13.56
C LEU A 134 8.77 12.09 13.01
N LYS A 135 9.81 11.30 12.77
CA LYS A 135 9.71 9.90 12.32
C LYS A 135 8.75 9.06 13.18
N ASN A 136 8.82 9.19 14.50
CA ASN A 136 7.95 8.45 15.41
C ASN A 136 6.48 8.91 15.40
N GLN A 137 6.16 9.96 14.68
CA GLN A 137 4.79 10.45 14.43
C GLN A 137 4.25 10.01 13.08
N LEU A 138 5.05 9.24 12.30
CA LEU A 138 4.60 8.71 11.02
C LEU A 138 3.43 7.75 11.23
N LEU A 139 2.33 8.02 10.56
CA LEU A 139 1.12 7.21 10.61
C LEU A 139 1.15 6.10 9.56
N SER A 140 0.47 5.01 9.88
CA SER A 140 0.31 3.89 8.94
C SER A 140 -0.55 4.30 7.74
N TYR A 141 -0.25 3.73 6.59
CA TYR A 141 -1.10 3.84 5.41
C TYR A 141 -2.30 2.92 5.51
N ASN A 142 -3.33 3.28 4.76
CA ASN A 142 -4.52 2.48 4.56
C ASN A 142 -4.58 2.04 3.08
N PRO A 143 -3.89 0.96 2.70
CA PRO A 143 -3.94 0.44 1.33
C PRO A 143 -5.27 -0.26 1.08
N TYR A 144 -5.76 -0.17 -0.17
CA TYR A 144 -7.01 -0.80 -0.58
C TYR A 144 -7.09 -0.97 -2.09
N ILE A 145 -8.00 -1.81 -2.53
CA ILE A 145 -8.41 -1.88 -3.93
C ILE A 145 -9.80 -1.26 -4.12
N ILE A 146 -10.03 -0.72 -5.31
CA ILE A 146 -11.35 -0.27 -5.76
C ILE A 146 -11.83 -1.28 -6.79
N VAL A 147 -12.87 -2.01 -6.42
CA VAL A 147 -13.43 -3.09 -7.26
C VAL A 147 -14.26 -2.49 -8.39
N LYS A 148 -14.06 -2.97 -9.61
CA LYS A 148 -14.73 -2.46 -10.83
C LYS A 148 -14.49 -0.96 -11.03
N TYR A 149 -13.24 -0.55 -10.89
CA TYR A 149 -12.87 0.87 -10.89
C TYR A 149 -13.42 1.65 -12.08
N SER A 150 -14.00 2.80 -11.77
CA SER A 150 -14.34 3.86 -12.73
C SER A 150 -13.86 5.21 -12.19
N GLN A 151 -13.18 5.97 -13.03
CA GLN A 151 -12.59 7.24 -12.60
C GLN A 151 -13.66 8.25 -12.13
N GLY A 152 -13.45 8.82 -10.96
CA GLY A 152 -14.34 9.81 -10.35
C GLY A 152 -15.59 9.22 -9.70
N GLU A 153 -15.72 7.91 -9.65
CA GLU A 153 -16.85 7.24 -9.00
C GLU A 153 -16.85 7.47 -7.50
N GLN A 154 -18.01 7.89 -7.00
CA GLN A 154 -18.34 7.93 -5.58
C GLN A 154 -19.32 6.78 -5.27
N ASN A 155 -19.42 6.40 -4.00
CA ASN A 155 -20.23 5.25 -3.58
C ASN A 155 -19.73 3.92 -4.17
N ARG A 156 -18.41 3.75 -4.22
CA ARG A 156 -17.70 2.62 -4.82
C ARG A 156 -17.42 1.50 -3.82
N THR A 157 -17.13 0.31 -4.34
CA THR A 157 -16.69 -0.83 -3.51
C THR A 157 -15.19 -0.71 -3.25
N GLU A 158 -14.80 -0.61 -1.98
CA GLU A 158 -13.40 -0.57 -1.53
C GLU A 158 -13.12 -1.76 -0.61
N VAL A 159 -12.01 -2.44 -0.83
CA VAL A 159 -11.55 -3.53 0.05
C VAL A 159 -10.27 -3.11 0.74
N HIS A 160 -10.35 -2.95 2.05
CA HIS A 160 -9.26 -2.52 2.91
C HIS A 160 -8.72 -3.66 3.77
N LEU A 161 -7.56 -3.45 4.37
CA LEU A 161 -7.08 -4.34 5.43
C LEU A 161 -8.08 -4.37 6.60
N PRO A 162 -8.15 -5.48 7.35
CA PRO A 162 -9.03 -5.61 8.51
C PRO A 162 -8.95 -4.41 9.46
N LYS A 163 -10.12 -3.91 9.84
CA LYS A 163 -10.29 -2.76 10.76
C LYS A 163 -9.78 -1.41 10.25
N HIS A 164 -9.30 -1.31 9.02
CA HIS A 164 -9.02 -0.03 8.41
C HIS A 164 -10.32 0.66 7.99
N LYS A 165 -10.36 1.97 8.14
CA LYS A 165 -11.57 2.74 7.83
C LYS A 165 -11.69 2.94 6.32
N ALA A 166 -12.86 2.65 5.76
CA ALA A 166 -13.18 2.95 4.38
C ALA A 166 -13.15 4.47 4.13
N THR A 167 -12.86 4.88 2.88
CA THR A 167 -12.82 6.30 2.52
C THR A 167 -14.23 6.92 2.51
N ALA A 168 -14.29 8.24 2.37
CA ALA A 168 -15.57 8.95 2.22
C ALA A 168 -16.29 8.58 0.91
N TYR A 169 -15.59 8.03 -0.08
CA TYR A 169 -16.16 7.61 -1.36
C TYR A 169 -16.59 6.15 -1.38
N ALA A 170 -16.30 5.39 -0.34
CA ALA A 170 -16.77 4.01 -0.22
C ALA A 170 -18.30 3.94 -0.03
N ASN A 171 -18.90 2.92 -0.55
CA ASN A 171 -20.29 2.59 -0.26
C ASN A 171 -20.41 2.06 1.18
N GLN A 172 -20.76 2.95 2.10
CA GLN A 172 -20.87 2.65 3.53
C GLN A 172 -21.91 1.56 3.85
N SER A 173 -22.91 1.33 2.97
CA SER A 173 -23.94 0.31 3.19
C SER A 173 -23.41 -1.13 3.03
N LEU A 174 -22.25 -1.30 2.40
CA LEU A 174 -21.61 -2.60 2.25
C LEU A 174 -20.91 -3.06 3.54
N ILE A 175 -20.45 -2.11 4.36
CA ILE A 175 -19.77 -2.42 5.63
C ILE A 175 -20.77 -3.07 6.60
N GLY A 176 -20.43 -4.26 7.07
CA GLY A 176 -21.30 -5.06 7.93
C GLY A 176 -22.46 -5.74 7.20
N SER A 177 -22.52 -5.67 5.86
CA SER A 177 -23.49 -6.42 5.06
C SER A 177 -23.00 -7.83 4.70
N ASN A 178 -23.88 -8.69 4.23
CA ASN A 178 -23.58 -10.06 3.80
C ASN A 178 -22.69 -10.81 4.82
N ASP A 179 -21.50 -11.22 4.40
CA ASP A 179 -20.56 -11.96 5.22
C ASP A 179 -19.52 -11.04 5.93
N ASP A 180 -19.61 -9.73 5.71
CA ASP A 180 -18.62 -8.77 6.25
C ASP A 180 -18.78 -8.50 7.76
N ALA A 181 -17.67 -8.53 8.47
CA ALA A 181 -17.49 -7.98 9.81
C ALA A 181 -16.28 -7.01 9.80
N TYR A 182 -16.41 -5.94 9.02
CA TYR A 182 -15.39 -4.92 8.85
C TYR A 182 -14.09 -5.45 8.19
N TYR A 183 -14.23 -5.91 6.94
CA TYR A 183 -13.20 -6.55 6.12
C TYR A 183 -12.68 -7.89 6.69
N ILE A 184 -13.49 -8.53 7.50
CA ILE A 184 -13.27 -9.89 8.00
C ILE A 184 -14.53 -10.72 7.76
N ASP A 185 -14.41 -11.93 7.25
CA ASP A 185 -15.53 -12.85 7.12
C ASP A 185 -16.07 -13.29 8.50
N ARG A 186 -17.37 -13.08 8.72
CA ARG A 186 -18.04 -13.44 9.98
C ARG A 186 -17.99 -14.93 10.30
N LYS A 187 -18.00 -15.79 9.29
CA LYS A 187 -18.10 -17.23 9.46
C LYS A 187 -16.75 -17.87 9.74
N GLY A 188 -15.74 -17.47 8.97
CA GLY A 188 -14.43 -18.08 8.99
C GLY A 188 -13.36 -17.24 9.70
N ALA A 189 -13.64 -15.97 10.01
CA ALA A 189 -12.68 -14.98 10.50
C ALA A 189 -11.54 -14.68 9.51
N TYR A 190 -11.70 -15.03 8.22
CA TYR A 190 -10.71 -14.73 7.20
C TYR A 190 -10.79 -13.27 6.77
N PRO A 191 -9.66 -12.58 6.65
CA PRO A 191 -9.63 -11.22 6.13
C PRO A 191 -9.89 -11.22 4.62
N PHE A 192 -10.41 -10.12 4.08
CA PHE A 192 -10.53 -9.90 2.64
C PHE A 192 -9.30 -9.20 2.04
N ALA A 193 -8.35 -8.80 2.88
CA ALA A 193 -7.07 -8.27 2.49
C ALA A 193 -6.02 -8.57 3.56
N ILE A 194 -4.78 -8.79 3.14
CA ILE A 194 -3.65 -9.10 4.02
C ILE A 194 -2.43 -8.27 3.64
N ASP A 195 -1.62 -7.95 4.65
CA ASP A 195 -0.28 -7.38 4.50
C ASP A 195 0.74 -8.39 5.01
N ILE A 196 1.61 -8.85 4.11
CA ILE A 196 2.59 -9.90 4.35
C ILE A 196 3.97 -9.24 4.41
N PRO A 197 4.74 -9.36 5.51
CA PRO A 197 6.02 -8.66 5.65
C PRO A 197 7.16 -9.37 4.88
N MET A 198 6.94 -9.65 3.61
CA MET A 198 7.93 -10.21 2.69
C MET A 198 7.60 -9.85 1.24
N LEU A 199 8.60 -9.83 0.38
CA LEU A 199 8.45 -9.85 -1.07
C LEU A 199 8.42 -11.30 -1.59
N GLY A 200 7.94 -11.49 -2.81
CA GLY A 200 7.91 -12.81 -3.45
C GLY A 200 6.90 -13.77 -2.85
N PHE A 201 5.77 -13.25 -2.32
CA PHE A 201 4.68 -14.11 -1.89
C PHE A 201 4.14 -14.92 -3.08
N THR A 202 4.06 -16.24 -2.94
CA THR A 202 3.54 -17.11 -3.98
C THR A 202 2.02 -17.23 -3.85
N PRO A 203 1.23 -16.72 -4.80
CA PRO A 203 -0.22 -16.83 -4.75
C PRO A 203 -0.68 -18.29 -4.76
N VAL A 204 -1.82 -18.52 -4.16
CA VAL A 204 -2.48 -19.83 -4.21
C VAL A 204 -3.19 -19.96 -5.56
N THR A 205 -3.27 -21.18 -6.07
CA THR A 205 -3.99 -21.45 -7.32
C THR A 205 -5.47 -21.16 -7.13
N GLU A 206 -6.07 -20.50 -8.12
CA GLU A 206 -7.49 -20.17 -8.23
C GLU A 206 -8.42 -21.22 -7.64
N ARG A 207 -9.37 -20.80 -6.82
CA ARG A 207 -10.36 -21.64 -6.10
C ARG A 207 -9.79 -22.57 -5.03
N ASN A 208 -8.53 -22.44 -4.68
CA ASN A 208 -7.97 -23.13 -3.53
C ASN A 208 -7.79 -22.13 -2.40
N ARG A 209 -8.34 -22.42 -1.25
CA ARG A 209 -8.17 -21.54 -0.07
C ARG A 209 -6.69 -21.41 0.30
N ILE A 210 -6.32 -20.23 0.76
CA ILE A 210 -4.94 -19.91 1.15
C ILE A 210 -4.38 -20.89 2.20
N ASP A 211 -5.20 -21.42 3.11
CA ASP A 211 -4.78 -22.38 4.13
C ASP A 211 -4.46 -23.78 3.58
N SER A 212 -4.83 -24.07 2.32
CA SER A 212 -4.40 -25.30 1.65
C SER A 212 -2.90 -25.31 1.33
N GLN A 213 -2.32 -24.16 1.07
CA GLN A 213 -0.89 -23.99 0.79
C GLN A 213 -0.12 -23.44 2.00
N TYR A 214 -0.80 -22.69 2.85
CA TYR A 214 -0.26 -22.05 4.05
C TYR A 214 -1.06 -22.48 5.29
N PRO A 215 -0.80 -23.68 5.84
CA PRO A 215 -1.63 -24.25 6.92
C PRO A 215 -1.74 -23.41 8.18
N GLY A 216 -0.74 -22.58 8.49
CA GLY A 216 -0.75 -21.66 9.62
C GLY A 216 -1.71 -20.47 9.47
N PHE A 217 -2.17 -20.17 8.24
CA PHE A 217 -3.01 -19.01 7.95
C PHE A 217 -4.33 -19.04 8.73
N ALA A 218 -5.01 -20.17 8.79
CA ALA A 218 -6.28 -20.29 9.52
C ALA A 218 -6.15 -19.96 11.01
N THR A 219 -5.05 -20.36 11.65
CA THR A 219 -4.75 -20.06 13.05
C THR A 219 -4.42 -18.58 13.21
N TRP A 220 -3.59 -18.03 12.33
CA TRP A 220 -3.25 -16.62 12.31
C TRP A 220 -4.51 -15.74 12.16
N ALA A 221 -5.37 -16.04 11.19
CA ALA A 221 -6.59 -15.29 10.94
C ALA A 221 -7.54 -15.32 12.15
N LYS A 222 -7.82 -16.49 12.71
CA LYS A 222 -8.69 -16.67 13.88
C LYS A 222 -8.18 -15.97 15.13
N SER A 223 -6.86 -15.91 15.32
CA SER A 223 -6.22 -15.20 16.42
C SER A 223 -6.06 -13.70 16.17
N MET A 224 -6.56 -13.20 15.00
CA MET A 224 -6.38 -11.82 14.56
C MET A 224 -4.89 -11.40 14.52
N GLY A 225 -4.05 -12.29 13.99
CA GLY A 225 -2.62 -12.03 13.80
C GLY A 225 -1.73 -12.28 15.02
N ASN A 226 -2.28 -12.83 16.13
CA ASN A 226 -1.49 -13.06 17.35
C ASN A 226 -0.69 -14.36 17.29
N ASP A 227 -1.25 -15.42 16.70
CA ASP A 227 -0.62 -16.74 16.57
C ASP A 227 -0.14 -16.98 15.14
N CYS A 228 0.78 -17.91 14.94
CA CYS A 228 1.34 -18.31 13.64
C CYS A 228 1.77 -17.10 12.78
N LYS A 229 2.44 -16.13 13.36
CA LYS A 229 2.82 -14.87 12.68
C LYS A 229 3.69 -15.04 11.44
N ASP A 230 4.32 -16.18 11.30
CA ASP A 230 5.18 -16.58 10.18
C ASP A 230 4.51 -17.59 9.24
N TRP A 231 3.17 -17.65 9.23
CA TRP A 231 2.37 -18.57 8.41
C TRP A 231 2.74 -18.54 6.92
N TYR A 232 3.24 -17.42 6.41
CA TYR A 232 3.62 -17.22 5.00
C TYR A 232 5.01 -17.80 4.65
N LYS A 233 5.79 -18.21 5.63
CA LYS A 233 7.06 -18.90 5.40
C LYS A 233 6.80 -20.38 5.10
N LYS A 234 7.40 -20.88 4.04
CA LYS A 234 7.35 -22.31 3.65
C LYS A 234 8.52 -23.05 4.24
#